data_f9e89efbab44f1456bd37491e7c442ba
#
_entry.id   f9e89efbab44f1456bd37491e7c442ba
#
_cell.length_a   1.000
_cell.length_b   1.000
_cell.length_c   1.000
_cell.angle_alpha   90.00
_cell.angle_beta   90.00
_cell.angle_gamma   90.00
#
_symmetry.space_group_name_H-M   'P 1'
#
loop_
_entity.id
_entity.type
_entity.pdbx_description
1 polymer ?
#
loop_
_entity_poly.entity_id
_entity_poly.type
_entity_poly.pdbx_seq_one_letter_code
_entity_poly.pdbx_strand_id
1 'polypeptide(L)'
;MELSIFSAATALIAAAALTWLVLRFFFGMQKATAGAMDASGERQSATITVKGGYSPAVISMRTGTPITLTFDRQETGECTSHVVFADLGLDAILPGNATTDVELPALPAGEYPFACGMNMVHGLLRVEGEDGSDENTPLPHPNASYTAPAAVDAAEACLLYTSPSPRDMRRS
;
A
#
# COMPACT_ATOMS: atom_id res chain seq x y z
N MET A 1 -56.81 1.49 14.32
CA MET A 1 -55.65 2.11 15.02
C MET A 1 -54.44 1.13 15.15
N GLU A 2 -54.65 -0.13 15.27
CA GLU A 2 -53.62 -1.19 15.35
C GLU A 2 -52.79 -1.32 14.08
N LEU A 3 -53.39 -1.24 12.89
CA LEU A 3 -52.71 -1.41 11.60
C LEU A 3 -51.67 -0.30 11.33
N SER A 4 -51.90 0.88 11.87
CA SER A 4 -50.97 2.03 11.73
C SER A 4 -49.75 1.89 12.61
N ILE A 5 -49.86 1.25 13.76
CA ILE A 5 -48.72 1.04 14.68
C ILE A 5 -47.78 -0.05 14.12
N PHE A 6 -48.34 -1.12 13.55
CA PHE A 6 -47.56 -2.19 12.92
C PHE A 6 -46.79 -1.67 11.69
N SER A 7 -47.40 -0.82 10.86
CA SER A 7 -46.71 -0.24 9.68
C SER A 7 -45.60 0.75 10.08
N ALA A 8 -45.83 1.52 11.15
CA ALA A 8 -44.78 2.42 11.66
C ALA A 8 -43.59 1.62 12.28
N ALA A 9 -43.87 0.56 13.00
CA ALA A 9 -42.83 -0.30 13.60
C ALA A 9 -41.98 -0.99 12.52
N THR A 10 -42.62 -1.56 11.48
CA THR A 10 -41.86 -2.19 10.36
C THR A 10 -41.01 -1.19 9.59
N ALA A 11 -41.49 0.04 9.38
CA ALA A 11 -40.71 1.08 8.72
C ALA A 11 -39.49 1.50 9.54
N LEU A 12 -39.61 1.61 10.86
CA LEU A 12 -38.49 1.93 11.75
C LEU A 12 -37.44 0.82 11.77
N ILE A 13 -37.87 -0.45 11.82
CA ILE A 13 -36.95 -1.58 11.78
C ILE A 13 -36.20 -1.64 10.44
N ALA A 14 -36.90 -1.43 9.33
CA ALA A 14 -36.28 -1.39 8.00
C ALA A 14 -35.27 -0.23 7.87
N ALA A 15 -35.59 0.96 8.35
CA ALA A 15 -34.70 2.10 8.37
C ALA A 15 -33.45 1.84 9.24
N ALA A 16 -33.63 1.26 10.42
CA ALA A 16 -32.51 0.90 11.30
C ALA A 16 -31.59 -0.17 10.69
N ALA A 17 -32.18 -1.20 10.05
CA ALA A 17 -31.43 -2.23 9.36
C ALA A 17 -30.62 -1.67 8.17
N LEU A 18 -31.22 -0.76 7.39
CA LEU A 18 -30.57 -0.13 6.26
C LEU A 18 -29.43 0.81 6.71
N THR A 19 -29.66 1.59 7.76
CA THR A 19 -28.62 2.44 8.38
C THR A 19 -27.48 1.59 8.93
N TRP A 20 -27.77 0.48 9.62
CA TRP A 20 -26.76 -0.44 10.12
C TRP A 20 -25.94 -1.05 8.98
N LEU A 21 -26.59 -1.45 7.88
CA LEU A 21 -25.95 -2.03 6.71
C LEU A 21 -25.02 -1.01 6.02
N VAL A 22 -25.48 0.24 5.88
CA VAL A 22 -24.69 1.35 5.33
C VAL A 22 -23.49 1.63 6.23
N LEU A 23 -23.68 1.77 7.53
CA LEU A 23 -22.59 1.97 8.49
C LEU A 23 -21.60 0.81 8.46
N ARG A 24 -22.07 -0.44 8.45
CA ARG A 24 -21.22 -1.61 8.34
C ARG A 24 -20.42 -1.63 7.05
N PHE A 25 -21.02 -1.23 5.93
CA PHE A 25 -20.35 -1.22 4.63
C PHE A 25 -19.32 -0.10 4.53
N PHE A 26 -19.67 1.12 4.97
CA PHE A 26 -18.76 2.27 4.89
C PHE A 26 -17.68 2.29 5.98
N PHE A 27 -17.99 1.89 7.21
CA PHE A 27 -17.02 1.90 8.32
C PHE A 27 -16.33 0.55 8.53
N GLY A 28 -16.83 -0.54 7.94
CA GLY A 28 -16.23 -1.88 8.04
C GLY A 28 -15.06 -2.13 7.09
N MET A 29 -14.83 -1.27 6.08
CA MET A 29 -13.91 -1.56 4.98
C MET A 29 -12.50 -0.99 5.12
N GLN A 30 -12.18 -0.29 6.22
CA GLN A 30 -10.89 0.39 6.36
C GLN A 30 -10.19 0.10 7.70
N LYS A 31 -10.36 -1.09 8.26
CA LYS A 31 -9.53 -1.46 9.40
C LYS A 31 -8.17 -1.90 8.90
N ALA A 32 -7.13 -1.09 9.17
CA ALA A 32 -5.77 -1.58 9.11
C ALA A 32 -5.67 -2.85 9.97
N THR A 33 -5.14 -3.92 9.40
CA THR A 33 -4.90 -5.13 10.16
C THR A 33 -3.58 -4.95 10.89
N ALA A 34 -3.64 -4.95 12.23
CA ALA A 34 -2.43 -4.97 13.06
C ALA A 34 -1.70 -6.30 12.83
N GLY A 35 -0.40 -6.24 12.66
CA GLY A 35 0.44 -7.44 12.59
C GLY A 35 0.36 -8.24 13.88
N ALA A 36 0.42 -9.56 13.76
CA ALA A 36 0.53 -10.46 14.88
C ALA A 36 2.00 -10.52 15.34
N MET A 37 2.24 -10.51 16.65
CA MET A 37 3.54 -10.84 17.22
C MET A 37 3.71 -12.35 17.24
N ASP A 38 4.91 -12.83 16.93
CA ASP A 38 5.26 -14.22 17.16
C ASP A 38 5.17 -14.56 18.64
N ALA A 39 5.06 -15.87 18.94
CA ALA A 39 5.00 -16.36 20.32
C ALA A 39 6.25 -15.98 21.14
N SER A 40 7.37 -15.67 20.49
CA SER A 40 8.61 -15.19 21.11
C SER A 40 8.62 -13.66 21.34
N GLY A 41 7.71 -12.91 20.72
CA GLY A 41 7.70 -11.45 20.73
C GLY A 41 8.83 -10.80 19.93
N GLU A 42 9.59 -11.58 19.19
CA GLU A 42 10.84 -11.20 18.52
C GLU A 42 10.64 -10.77 17.08
N ARG A 43 9.53 -11.15 16.47
CA ARG A 43 9.15 -10.79 15.09
C ARG A 43 7.68 -10.43 15.00
N GLN A 44 7.36 -9.58 14.04
CA GLN A 44 5.99 -9.26 13.69
C GLN A 44 5.65 -9.90 12.36
N SER A 45 4.47 -10.49 12.25
CA SER A 45 4.01 -11.11 11.01
C SER A 45 2.61 -10.63 10.61
N ALA A 46 2.36 -10.52 9.31
CA ALA A 46 1.03 -10.32 8.77
C ALA A 46 0.83 -11.09 7.47
N THR A 47 -0.36 -11.62 7.29
CA THR A 47 -0.73 -12.31 6.06
C THR A 47 -1.58 -11.41 5.17
N ILE A 48 -1.20 -11.33 3.90
CA ILE A 48 -1.83 -10.52 2.87
C ILE A 48 -2.34 -11.45 1.77
N THR A 49 -3.64 -11.52 1.60
CA THR A 49 -4.22 -12.26 0.48
C THR A 49 -4.13 -11.42 -0.80
N VAL A 50 -3.62 -12.02 -1.87
CA VAL A 50 -3.47 -11.39 -3.17
C VAL A 50 -4.44 -12.03 -4.15
N LYS A 51 -5.54 -11.31 -4.43
CA LYS A 51 -6.59 -11.73 -5.36
C LYS A 51 -7.27 -10.52 -5.97
N GLY A 52 -6.82 -10.11 -7.15
CA GLY A 52 -7.24 -8.87 -7.81
C GLY A 52 -6.84 -7.61 -7.05
N GLY A 53 -6.08 -7.75 -5.97
CA GLY A 53 -5.62 -6.69 -5.08
C GLY A 53 -5.00 -7.26 -3.82
N TYR A 54 -4.57 -6.38 -2.91
CA TYR A 54 -4.04 -6.74 -1.60
C TYR A 54 -5.13 -6.65 -0.53
N SER A 55 -5.30 -7.69 0.28
CA SER A 55 -6.25 -7.73 1.37
C SER A 55 -5.61 -8.32 2.64
N PRO A 56 -5.45 -7.57 3.72
CA PRO A 56 -5.73 -6.13 3.85
C PRO A 56 -4.82 -5.25 3.00
N ALA A 57 -5.30 -4.08 2.55
CA ALA A 57 -4.51 -3.12 1.80
C ALA A 57 -3.63 -2.24 2.70
N VAL A 58 -3.99 -2.12 3.99
CA VAL A 58 -3.24 -1.37 4.99
C VAL A 58 -2.90 -2.30 6.15
N ILE A 59 -1.63 -2.34 6.53
CA ILE A 59 -1.09 -3.17 7.58
C ILE A 59 -0.36 -2.27 8.56
N SER A 60 -0.67 -2.36 9.86
CA SER A 60 0.04 -1.64 10.92
C SER A 60 0.99 -2.57 11.64
N MET A 61 2.24 -2.14 11.77
CA MET A 61 3.33 -2.83 12.48
C MET A 61 3.97 -1.87 13.48
N ARG A 62 4.78 -2.40 14.40
CA ARG A 62 5.53 -1.60 15.37
C ARG A 62 6.96 -1.38 14.91
N THR A 63 7.53 -0.24 15.27
CA THR A 63 8.94 0.06 15.02
C THR A 63 9.89 -0.86 15.83
N GLY A 64 11.12 -0.98 15.37
CA GLY A 64 12.18 -1.66 16.10
C GLY A 64 12.18 -3.19 16.04
N THR A 65 11.19 -3.81 15.43
CA THR A 65 11.06 -5.27 15.33
C THR A 65 11.09 -5.71 13.87
N PRO A 66 11.83 -6.77 13.50
CA PRO A 66 11.79 -7.32 12.15
C PRO A 66 10.38 -7.76 11.76
N ILE A 67 10.03 -7.58 10.49
CA ILE A 67 8.71 -7.80 9.96
C ILE A 67 8.75 -8.92 8.93
N THR A 68 7.81 -9.87 9.02
CA THR A 68 7.59 -10.89 7.99
C THR A 68 6.21 -10.68 7.39
N LEU A 69 6.17 -10.37 6.09
CA LEU A 69 4.91 -10.27 5.34
C LEU A 69 4.70 -11.54 4.53
N THR A 70 3.65 -12.27 4.85
CA THR A 70 3.26 -13.48 4.15
C THR A 70 2.24 -13.16 3.08
N PHE A 71 2.62 -13.22 1.82
CA PHE A 71 1.73 -13.01 0.68
C PHE A 71 1.13 -14.34 0.23
N ASP A 72 -0.17 -14.53 0.47
CA ASP A 72 -0.95 -15.67 -0.02
C ASP A 72 -1.60 -15.29 -1.36
N ARG A 73 -0.94 -15.65 -2.45
CA ARG A 73 -1.41 -15.32 -3.79
C ARG A 73 -2.37 -16.41 -4.29
N GLN A 74 -3.65 -16.04 -4.46
CA GLN A 74 -4.75 -16.91 -4.89
C GLN A 74 -5.14 -16.68 -6.35
N GLU A 75 -4.23 -16.22 -7.17
CA GLU A 75 -4.44 -15.95 -8.59
C GLU A 75 -3.16 -16.20 -9.40
N THR A 76 -3.29 -16.24 -10.72
CA THR A 76 -2.18 -16.49 -11.65
C THR A 76 -1.92 -15.31 -12.60
N GLY A 77 -2.67 -14.20 -12.45
CA GLY A 77 -2.52 -13.02 -13.31
C GLY A 77 -1.13 -12.39 -13.19
N GLU A 78 -0.52 -11.98 -14.29
CA GLU A 78 0.84 -11.41 -14.31
C GLU A 78 0.97 -10.10 -13.51
N CYS A 79 -0.12 -9.34 -13.37
CA CYS A 79 -0.10 -8.05 -12.69
C CYS A 79 0.45 -8.14 -11.26
N THR A 80 0.06 -9.17 -10.50
CA THR A 80 0.43 -9.37 -9.10
C THR A 80 1.53 -10.41 -8.91
N SER A 81 2.30 -10.70 -9.97
CA SER A 81 3.42 -11.64 -9.94
C SER A 81 4.62 -11.13 -9.14
N HIS A 82 4.67 -9.84 -8.88
CA HIS A 82 5.70 -9.17 -8.10
C HIS A 82 5.08 -8.24 -7.07
N VAL A 83 5.75 -8.08 -5.94
CA VAL A 83 5.52 -6.99 -4.98
C VAL A 83 6.78 -6.14 -4.86
N VAL A 84 6.62 -4.83 -5.01
CA VAL A 84 7.71 -3.87 -5.03
C VAL A 84 7.53 -2.88 -3.89
N PHE A 85 8.52 -2.78 -3.01
CA PHE A 85 8.67 -1.72 -2.01
C PHE A 85 9.72 -0.75 -2.53
N ALA A 86 9.30 0.30 -3.23
CA ALA A 86 10.20 1.23 -3.90
C ALA A 86 11.16 1.92 -2.91
N ASP A 87 10.65 2.32 -1.74
CA ASP A 87 11.43 3.01 -0.72
C ASP A 87 12.49 2.13 -0.05
N LEU A 88 12.30 0.80 -0.10
CA LEU A 88 13.23 -0.17 0.46
C LEU A 88 14.13 -0.81 -0.62
N GLY A 89 13.88 -0.51 -1.90
CA GLY A 89 14.59 -1.13 -3.02
C GLY A 89 14.38 -2.64 -3.12
N LEU A 90 13.23 -3.13 -2.63
CA LEU A 90 12.91 -4.54 -2.57
C LEU A 90 11.89 -4.90 -3.65
N ASP A 91 12.19 -5.94 -4.42
CA ASP A 91 11.29 -6.56 -5.40
C ASP A 91 11.25 -8.07 -5.13
N ALA A 92 10.07 -8.60 -4.82
CA ALA A 92 9.89 -10.01 -4.54
C ALA A 92 8.89 -10.64 -5.50
N ILE A 93 9.27 -11.82 -6.03
CA ILE A 93 8.42 -12.60 -6.92
C ILE A 93 7.39 -13.36 -6.08
N LEU A 94 6.14 -13.26 -6.47
CA LEU A 94 5.01 -13.98 -5.89
C LEU A 94 4.50 -15.03 -6.89
N PRO A 95 4.84 -16.33 -6.72
CA PRO A 95 4.31 -17.39 -7.59
C PRO A 95 2.80 -17.50 -7.49
N GLY A 96 2.13 -17.83 -8.61
CA GLY A 96 0.68 -18.00 -8.63
C GLY A 96 0.21 -19.15 -7.76
N ASN A 97 -0.91 -18.97 -7.03
CA ASN A 97 -1.50 -19.95 -6.11
C ASN A 97 -0.50 -20.51 -5.08
N ALA A 98 0.35 -19.64 -4.56
CA ALA A 98 1.36 -19.99 -3.57
C ALA A 98 1.50 -18.90 -2.51
N THR A 99 2.06 -19.29 -1.38
CA THR A 99 2.40 -18.41 -0.28
C THR A 99 3.88 -18.07 -0.34
N THR A 100 4.23 -16.80 -0.17
CA THR A 100 5.61 -16.30 -0.18
C THR A 100 5.83 -15.38 1.00
N ASP A 101 6.88 -15.64 1.76
CA ASP A 101 7.29 -14.79 2.87
C ASP A 101 8.31 -13.75 2.38
N VAL A 102 8.04 -12.49 2.70
CA VAL A 102 8.93 -11.37 2.45
C VAL A 102 9.41 -10.83 3.79
N GLU A 103 10.70 -10.98 4.04
CA GLU A 103 11.33 -10.51 5.27
C GLU A 103 11.80 -9.06 5.10
N LEU A 104 11.39 -8.21 6.03
CA LEU A 104 11.83 -6.82 6.13
C LEU A 104 12.62 -6.63 7.42
N PRO A 105 13.69 -5.82 7.40
CA PRO A 105 14.40 -5.46 8.61
C PRO A 105 13.49 -4.68 9.57
N ALA A 106 13.97 -4.43 10.77
CA ALA A 106 13.31 -3.48 11.65
C ALA A 106 13.31 -2.10 11.00
N LEU A 107 12.11 -1.57 10.78
CA LEU A 107 11.90 -0.29 10.10
C LEU A 107 11.62 0.81 11.14
N PRO A 108 12.06 2.06 10.90
CA PRO A 108 11.62 3.20 11.67
C PRO A 108 10.12 3.48 11.48
N ALA A 109 9.52 4.23 12.40
CA ALA A 109 8.13 4.64 12.27
C ALA A 109 7.92 5.43 10.97
N GLY A 110 6.86 5.10 10.22
CA GLY A 110 6.56 5.74 8.94
C GLY A 110 5.63 4.92 8.06
N GLU A 111 5.38 5.43 6.87
CA GLU A 111 4.54 4.81 5.87
C GLU A 111 5.38 4.28 4.71
N TYR A 112 5.27 3.02 4.41
CA TYR A 112 6.00 2.32 3.36
C TYR A 112 5.01 1.78 2.33
N PRO A 113 4.76 2.54 1.25
CA PRO A 113 3.89 2.09 0.18
C PRO A 113 4.54 0.92 -0.57
N PHE A 114 3.73 -0.04 -0.97
CA PHE A 114 4.13 -1.10 -1.86
C PHE A 114 3.12 -1.29 -2.99
N ALA A 115 3.58 -1.77 -4.11
CA ALA A 115 2.76 -1.95 -5.28
C ALA A 115 3.08 -3.26 -6.01
N CYS A 116 2.20 -3.67 -6.92
CA CYS A 116 2.51 -4.74 -7.85
C CYS A 116 3.53 -4.27 -8.90
N GLY A 117 4.20 -5.21 -9.58
CA GLY A 117 5.21 -4.90 -10.60
C GLY A 117 4.75 -3.97 -11.72
N MET A 118 3.45 -3.92 -12.00
CA MET A 118 2.83 -3.01 -12.99
C MET A 118 2.31 -1.70 -12.38
N ASN A 119 2.52 -1.48 -11.08
CA ASN A 119 2.08 -0.29 -10.33
C ASN A 119 0.57 0.01 -10.43
N MET A 120 -0.27 -1.02 -10.58
CA MET A 120 -1.73 -0.87 -10.68
C MET A 120 -2.45 -1.21 -9.38
N VAL A 121 -1.86 -2.06 -8.54
CA VAL A 121 -2.39 -2.47 -7.24
C VAL A 121 -1.44 -1.99 -6.16
N HIS A 122 -1.97 -1.31 -5.17
CA HIS A 122 -1.19 -0.67 -4.10
C HIS A 122 -1.61 -1.18 -2.73
N GLY A 123 -0.64 -1.22 -1.83
CA GLY A 123 -0.83 -1.44 -0.41
C GLY A 123 0.03 -0.48 0.40
N LEU A 124 -0.19 -0.45 1.70
CA LEU A 124 0.51 0.41 2.63
C LEU A 124 0.92 -0.38 3.88
N LEU A 125 2.20 -0.39 4.17
CA LEU A 125 2.73 -0.84 5.44
C LEU A 125 2.98 0.41 6.31
N ARG A 126 2.22 0.53 7.40
CA ARG A 126 2.38 1.59 8.40
C ARG A 126 3.16 1.03 9.57
N VAL A 127 4.28 1.65 9.89
CA VAL A 127 5.08 1.31 11.05
C VAL A 127 4.87 2.40 12.11
N GLU A 128 4.26 2.02 13.23
CA GLU A 128 3.90 2.91 14.32
C GLU A 128 5.00 2.93 15.39
N GLY A 129 5.29 4.11 15.93
CA GLY A 129 6.18 4.25 17.09
C GLY A 129 5.54 3.69 18.36
N GLU A 130 6.35 3.43 19.40
CA GLU A 130 5.87 2.91 20.68
C GLU A 130 4.88 3.86 21.40
N ASP A 131 4.90 5.14 21.07
CA ASP A 131 4.09 6.17 21.76
C ASP A 131 2.72 6.43 21.11
N GLY A 132 2.32 5.67 20.06
CA GLY A 132 1.02 5.88 19.40
C GLY A 132 0.81 7.30 18.87
N SER A 133 1.88 8.09 18.77
CA SER A 133 1.83 9.41 18.19
C SER A 133 1.72 9.24 16.67
N ASP A 134 0.55 9.56 16.13
CA ASP A 134 0.32 9.82 14.70
C ASP A 134 1.08 11.09 14.29
N GLU A 135 2.38 11.10 14.53
CA GLU A 135 3.25 12.14 14.00
C GLU A 135 3.33 11.91 12.51
N ASN A 136 2.46 12.59 11.78
CA ASN A 136 2.48 12.73 10.33
C ASN A 136 3.70 13.57 9.92
N THR A 137 4.88 13.10 10.34
CA THR A 137 6.15 13.63 9.87
C THR A 137 6.45 12.90 8.57
N PRO A 138 6.44 13.59 7.41
CA PRO A 138 6.90 12.97 6.19
C PRO A 138 8.33 12.48 6.43
N LEU A 139 8.54 11.16 6.33
CA LEU A 139 9.88 10.61 6.41
C LEU A 139 10.76 11.34 5.39
N PRO A 140 11.99 11.73 5.77
CA PRO A 140 12.97 12.11 4.77
C PRO A 140 13.13 10.90 3.86
N HIS A 141 12.67 11.04 2.61
CA HIS A 141 12.90 10.03 1.59
C HIS A 141 14.39 9.67 1.63
N PRO A 142 14.76 8.36 1.57
CA PRO A 142 16.17 7.96 1.53
C PRO A 142 16.94 8.63 0.37
N ASN A 143 16.23 9.26 -0.55
CA ASN A 143 16.74 10.10 -1.63
C ASN A 143 16.92 11.58 -1.25
N ALA A 144 16.71 11.98 0.02
CA ALA A 144 17.00 13.37 0.45
C ALA A 144 18.50 13.73 0.39
N SER A 145 19.37 12.74 0.13
CA SER A 145 20.79 12.98 -0.13
C SER A 145 21.10 13.22 -1.62
N TYR A 146 20.09 13.13 -2.51
CA TYR A 146 20.27 13.62 -3.86
C TYR A 146 20.24 15.15 -3.81
N THR A 147 21.39 15.72 -3.49
CA THR A 147 21.69 17.10 -3.84
C THR A 147 21.60 17.15 -5.36
N ALA A 148 20.48 17.63 -5.87
CA ALA A 148 20.38 17.94 -7.29
C ALA A 148 21.64 18.72 -7.65
N PRO A 149 22.42 18.32 -8.67
CA PRO A 149 23.53 19.13 -9.12
C PRO A 149 22.98 20.52 -9.38
N ALA A 150 23.64 21.53 -8.81
CA ALA A 150 23.26 22.93 -8.89
C ALA A 150 22.73 23.20 -10.29
N ALA A 151 21.56 23.81 -10.37
CA ALA A 151 20.82 24.05 -11.59
C ALA A 151 21.78 24.46 -12.72
N VAL A 152 22.13 23.49 -13.56
CA VAL A 152 22.65 23.82 -14.90
C VAL A 152 21.49 24.51 -15.56
N ASP A 153 21.75 25.75 -15.99
CA ASP A 153 20.76 26.62 -16.59
C ASP A 153 19.82 25.84 -17.49
N ALA A 154 18.53 25.92 -17.24
CA ALA A 154 17.50 25.19 -17.99
C ALA A 154 17.57 25.51 -19.51
N ALA A 155 18.26 26.59 -19.89
CA ALA A 155 18.55 26.97 -21.25
C ALA A 155 19.62 26.06 -21.92
N GLU A 156 20.60 25.57 -21.15
CA GLU A 156 21.68 24.72 -21.68
C GLU A 156 21.21 23.25 -21.85
N ALA A 157 20.36 22.76 -20.93
CA ALA A 157 19.79 21.42 -21.03
C ALA A 157 18.83 21.24 -22.22
N CYS A 158 18.21 22.32 -22.69
CA CYS A 158 17.31 22.28 -23.86
C CYS A 158 18.07 22.17 -25.19
N LEU A 159 19.32 22.61 -25.25
CA LEU A 159 20.15 22.57 -26.47
C LEU A 159 20.80 21.21 -26.73
N LEU A 160 20.93 20.37 -25.70
CA LEU A 160 21.49 19.02 -25.84
C LEU A 160 20.49 17.97 -26.40
N TYR A 161 19.21 18.31 -26.48
CA TYR A 161 18.19 17.39 -26.94
C TYR A 161 17.73 17.62 -28.41
N THR A 162 18.29 18.58 -29.11
CA THR A 162 18.05 18.77 -30.54
C THR A 162 19.13 18.07 -31.36
N SER A 163 19.17 16.75 -31.25
CA SER A 163 19.84 15.91 -32.24
C SER A 163 19.03 16.00 -33.53
N PRO A 164 19.59 16.43 -34.67
CA PRO A 164 18.85 16.53 -35.91
C PRO A 164 18.33 15.15 -36.30
N SER A 165 17.04 15.10 -36.63
CA SER A 165 16.40 13.88 -37.10
C SER A 165 17.11 13.34 -38.34
N PRO A 166 17.23 12.00 -38.50
CA PRO A 166 17.83 11.40 -39.70
C PRO A 166 17.18 11.83 -41.03
N ARG A 167 16.03 12.51 -40.97
CA ARG A 167 15.33 13.06 -42.14
C ARG A 167 15.91 14.38 -42.64
N ASP A 168 16.61 15.15 -41.80
CA ASP A 168 17.18 16.44 -42.21
C ASP A 168 18.53 16.31 -42.91
N MET A 169 19.18 15.15 -42.82
CA MET A 169 20.48 14.90 -43.50
C MET A 169 20.34 14.53 -44.96
N ARG A 170 19.14 14.51 -45.56
CA ARG A 170 18.94 14.16 -46.98
C ARG A 170 18.69 15.37 -47.90
N ARG A 171 18.92 16.60 -47.43
CA ARG A 171 18.80 17.81 -48.23
C ARG A 171 20.08 18.63 -48.18
N SER A 172 21.15 18.08 -48.68
CA SER A 172 22.35 18.81 -49.16
C SER A 172 22.84 18.14 -50.42
#